data_b937881b850c6eea24fdca3205d4844d
#
_entry.id   b937881b850c6eea24fdca3205d4844d
#
_cell.length_a   1.000
_cell.length_b   1.000
_cell.length_c   1.000
_cell.angle_alpha   90.00
_cell.angle_beta   90.00
_cell.angle_gamma   90.00
#
_symmetry.space_group_name_H-M   'P 1'
#
loop_
_entity.id
_entity.type
_entity.pdbx_description
1 polymer ?
#
loop_
_entity_poly.entity_id
_entity_poly.type
_entity_poly.pdbx_seq_one_letter_code
_entity_poly.pdbx_strand_id
1 'polypeptide(L)'
;VYSCMNMAKTKTGALIVIQRKMPLSDYEKTGDEINANINVRLIENIFFKNSPLHDGAMVIDEGRIVAAKCVLPSTRSEVPMSFGMRHRAALGVSEESDAIVVVVSEETGAISVFHNAKVRAGLSATELKAELIRLNSEEQQTEQPPQQQSEVADTTSSGGATENESESADNR
;
A
#
# COMPACT_ATOMS: atom_id res chain seq x y z
N VAL A 1 -12.87 -3.11 2.15
CA VAL A 1 -13.34 -3.29 3.52
C VAL A 1 -14.65 -4.07 3.56
N TYR A 2 -15.75 -3.61 2.90
CA TYR A 2 -17.07 -4.23 3.01
C TYR A 2 -17.09 -5.74 2.66
N SER A 3 -16.50 -6.12 1.54
CA SER A 3 -16.40 -7.55 1.14
C SER A 3 -15.63 -8.38 2.16
N CYS A 4 -14.53 -7.86 2.72
CA CYS A 4 -13.78 -8.56 3.77
C CYS A 4 -14.64 -8.79 5.02
N MET A 5 -15.42 -7.77 5.43
CA MET A 5 -16.31 -7.89 6.58
C MET A 5 -17.46 -8.89 6.35
N ASN A 6 -18.01 -8.93 5.14
CA ASN A 6 -19.04 -9.91 4.79
C ASN A 6 -18.46 -11.33 4.77
N MET A 7 -17.31 -11.52 4.14
CA MET A 7 -16.59 -12.80 4.12
C MET A 7 -16.15 -13.25 5.51
N ALA A 8 -15.75 -12.32 6.38
CA ALA A 8 -15.41 -12.62 7.78
C ALA A 8 -16.61 -13.21 8.55
N LYS A 9 -17.82 -12.66 8.38
CA LYS A 9 -19.05 -13.15 9.03
C LYS A 9 -19.40 -14.58 8.60
N THR A 10 -19.14 -14.93 7.35
CA THR A 10 -19.43 -16.25 6.78
C THR A 10 -18.24 -17.20 6.83
N LYS A 11 -17.12 -16.76 7.40
CA LYS A 11 -15.84 -17.49 7.43
C LYS A 11 -15.43 -17.94 6.02
N THR A 12 -15.61 -17.07 5.04
CA THR A 12 -15.15 -17.30 3.68
C THR A 12 -13.70 -16.85 3.58
N GLY A 13 -12.79 -17.79 3.31
CA GLY A 13 -11.36 -17.51 3.16
C GLY A 13 -11.09 -16.64 1.96
N ALA A 14 -10.28 -15.61 2.12
CA ALA A 14 -9.89 -14.72 1.03
C ALA A 14 -8.42 -14.31 1.14
N LEU A 15 -7.78 -14.12 -0.02
CA LEU A 15 -6.40 -13.64 -0.17
C LEU A 15 -6.41 -12.55 -1.23
N ILE A 16 -6.32 -11.30 -0.80
CA ILE A 16 -6.42 -10.12 -1.66
C ILE A 16 -5.10 -9.39 -1.64
N VAL A 17 -4.48 -9.24 -2.80
CA VAL A 17 -3.20 -8.53 -2.97
C VAL A 17 -3.47 -7.21 -3.66
N ILE A 18 -3.00 -6.13 -3.08
CA ILE A 18 -3.05 -4.78 -3.65
C ILE A 18 -1.65 -4.42 -4.08
N GLN A 19 -1.42 -4.38 -5.40
CA GLN A 19 -0.16 -4.00 -6.01
C GLN A 19 0.14 -2.54 -5.66
N ARG A 20 1.43 -2.26 -5.50
CA ARG A 20 1.95 -0.92 -5.30
C ARG A 20 3.01 -0.61 -6.36
N LYS A 21 4.20 -0.14 -5.95
CA LYS A 21 5.27 0.23 -6.90
C LYS A 21 5.91 -0.96 -7.60
N MET A 22 6.03 -2.08 -6.88
CA MET A 22 6.61 -3.29 -7.46
C MET A 22 5.56 -4.04 -8.29
N PRO A 23 5.83 -4.27 -9.59
CA PRO A 23 4.91 -5.01 -10.44
C PRO A 23 4.75 -6.47 -9.98
N LEU A 24 3.53 -6.97 -9.98
CA LEU A 24 3.20 -8.35 -9.65
C LEU A 24 2.83 -9.20 -10.87
N SER A 25 3.19 -8.73 -12.08
CA SER A 25 2.82 -9.34 -13.35
C SER A 25 3.18 -10.82 -13.49
N ASP A 26 4.24 -11.27 -12.82
CA ASP A 26 4.63 -12.68 -12.86
C ASP A 26 3.69 -13.56 -12.03
N TYR A 27 3.11 -13.03 -10.94
CA TYR A 27 2.08 -13.71 -10.18
C TYR A 27 0.72 -13.65 -10.90
N GLU A 28 0.37 -12.52 -11.51
CA GLU A 28 -0.88 -12.35 -12.26
C GLU A 28 -1.01 -13.37 -13.40
N LYS A 29 0.08 -13.63 -14.14
CA LYS A 29 0.13 -14.62 -15.22
C LYS A 29 -0.14 -16.05 -14.78
N THR A 30 -0.04 -16.35 -13.50
CA THR A 30 -0.34 -17.69 -12.96
C THR A 30 -1.83 -17.91 -12.74
N GLY A 31 -2.63 -16.85 -12.74
CA GLY A 31 -4.08 -16.87 -12.51
C GLY A 31 -4.90 -16.62 -13.77
N ASP A 32 -6.19 -16.43 -13.56
CA ASP A 32 -7.15 -16.08 -14.59
C ASP A 32 -7.30 -14.55 -14.68
N GLU A 33 -7.16 -13.98 -15.87
CA GLU A 33 -7.39 -12.55 -16.11
C GLU A 33 -8.85 -12.18 -15.89
N ILE A 34 -9.09 -11.12 -15.10
CA ILE A 34 -10.44 -10.63 -14.76
C ILE A 34 -10.69 -9.26 -15.39
N ASN A 35 -9.76 -8.34 -15.24
CA ASN A 35 -9.82 -6.97 -15.75
C ASN A 35 -11.16 -6.24 -15.48
N ALA A 36 -11.60 -6.22 -14.24
CA ALA A 36 -12.89 -5.67 -13.82
C ALA A 36 -12.75 -4.54 -12.80
N ASN A 37 -13.76 -3.67 -12.73
CA ASN A 37 -13.86 -2.67 -11.67
C ASN A 37 -14.07 -3.35 -10.31
N ILE A 38 -13.52 -2.75 -9.25
CA ILE A 38 -13.71 -3.22 -7.88
C ILE A 38 -15.20 -3.17 -7.55
N ASN A 39 -15.76 -4.34 -7.23
CA ASN A 39 -17.16 -4.50 -6.85
C ASN A 39 -17.26 -5.51 -5.70
N VAL A 40 -18.02 -5.16 -4.66
CA VAL A 40 -18.18 -6.01 -3.47
C VAL A 40 -18.69 -7.41 -3.83
N ARG A 41 -19.72 -7.48 -4.66
CA ARG A 41 -20.32 -8.77 -5.08
C ARG A 41 -19.36 -9.60 -5.92
N LEU A 42 -18.57 -8.96 -6.78
CA LEU A 42 -17.57 -9.67 -7.60
C LEU A 42 -16.49 -10.28 -6.71
N ILE A 43 -15.96 -9.53 -5.73
CA ILE A 43 -14.97 -10.04 -4.77
C ILE A 43 -15.55 -11.24 -3.99
N GLU A 44 -16.77 -11.12 -3.49
CA GLU A 44 -17.43 -12.20 -2.75
C GLU A 44 -17.69 -13.44 -3.64
N ASN A 45 -17.99 -13.26 -4.93
CA ASN A 45 -18.12 -14.36 -5.87
C ASN A 45 -16.80 -15.03 -6.24
N ILE A 46 -15.71 -14.25 -6.37
CA ILE A 46 -14.37 -14.79 -6.60
C ILE A 46 -14.01 -15.76 -5.46
N PHE A 47 -14.23 -15.37 -4.20
CA PHE A 47 -13.88 -16.18 -3.04
C PHE A 47 -14.99 -17.11 -2.55
N PHE A 48 -16.12 -17.15 -3.25
CA PHE A 48 -17.18 -18.11 -2.93
C PHE A 48 -16.65 -19.55 -3.01
N LYS A 49 -16.87 -20.35 -1.94
CA LYS A 49 -16.27 -21.68 -1.75
C LYS A 49 -16.38 -22.64 -2.94
N ASN A 50 -17.44 -22.51 -3.75
CA ASN A 50 -17.65 -23.35 -4.93
C ASN A 50 -17.25 -22.64 -6.25
N SER A 51 -16.69 -21.43 -6.17
CA SER A 51 -16.17 -20.74 -7.35
C SER A 51 -14.86 -21.39 -7.81
N PRO A 52 -14.66 -21.60 -9.11
CA PRO A 52 -13.38 -22.06 -9.64
C PRO A 52 -12.22 -21.10 -9.35
N LEU A 53 -12.52 -19.84 -8.98
CA LEU A 53 -11.55 -18.77 -8.76
C LEU A 53 -11.09 -18.63 -7.31
N HIS A 54 -11.72 -19.34 -6.36
CA HIS A 54 -11.50 -19.10 -4.93
C HIS A 54 -10.16 -19.61 -4.38
N ASP A 55 -9.53 -20.53 -5.10
CA ASP A 55 -8.27 -21.15 -4.68
C ASP A 55 -7.09 -20.38 -5.27
N GLY A 56 -6.60 -19.41 -4.53
CA GLY A 56 -5.52 -18.52 -4.91
C GLY A 56 -5.75 -17.09 -4.45
N ALA A 57 -4.92 -16.18 -4.96
CA ALA A 57 -5.01 -14.77 -4.67
C ALA A 57 -5.78 -14.01 -5.76
N MET A 58 -6.48 -12.97 -5.34
CA MET A 58 -7.00 -11.94 -6.23
C MET A 58 -6.04 -10.73 -6.19
N VAL A 59 -5.62 -10.25 -7.35
CA VAL A 59 -4.72 -9.11 -7.49
C VAL A 59 -5.52 -7.88 -7.91
N ILE A 60 -5.27 -6.79 -7.20
CA ILE A 60 -5.79 -5.45 -7.50
C ILE A 60 -4.61 -4.59 -7.90
N ASP A 61 -4.71 -3.95 -9.06
CA ASP A 61 -3.78 -2.97 -9.57
C ASP A 61 -4.53 -1.75 -10.10
N GLU A 62 -4.01 -0.55 -9.87
CA GLU A 62 -4.59 0.74 -10.29
C GLU A 62 -6.12 0.85 -10.05
N GLY A 63 -6.58 0.32 -8.93
CA GLY A 63 -8.00 0.35 -8.57
C GLY A 63 -8.90 -0.63 -9.36
N ARG A 64 -8.32 -1.62 -10.03
CA ARG A 64 -9.03 -2.67 -10.78
C ARG A 64 -8.66 -4.06 -10.24
N ILE A 65 -9.58 -4.99 -10.33
CA ILE A 65 -9.30 -6.42 -10.17
C ILE A 65 -8.69 -6.89 -11.48
N VAL A 66 -7.39 -7.17 -11.50
CA VAL A 66 -6.67 -7.57 -12.72
C VAL A 66 -6.67 -9.07 -12.93
N ALA A 67 -6.49 -9.86 -11.87
CA ALA A 67 -6.45 -11.31 -11.93
C ALA A 67 -7.02 -11.96 -10.67
N ALA A 68 -7.42 -13.22 -10.78
CA ALA A 68 -7.85 -14.06 -9.66
C ALA A 68 -7.22 -15.45 -9.78
N LYS A 69 -7.30 -16.25 -8.70
CA LYS A 69 -6.68 -17.59 -8.63
C LYS A 69 -5.15 -17.57 -8.85
N CYS A 70 -4.50 -16.44 -8.56
CA CYS A 70 -3.05 -16.30 -8.69
C CYS A 70 -2.33 -17.13 -7.63
N VAL A 71 -1.22 -17.77 -8.04
CA VAL A 71 -0.34 -18.53 -7.16
C VAL A 71 0.74 -17.59 -6.62
N LEU A 72 0.84 -17.53 -5.29
CA LEU A 72 1.83 -16.70 -4.60
C LEU A 72 2.90 -17.57 -3.91
N PRO A 73 4.10 -17.04 -3.68
CA PRO A 73 5.13 -17.71 -2.91
C PRO A 73 4.66 -17.87 -1.45
N SER A 74 4.97 -19.02 -0.88
CA SER A 74 4.74 -19.25 0.54
C SER A 74 6.01 -18.92 1.33
N THR A 75 5.85 -18.21 2.44
CA THR A 75 7.00 -17.90 3.31
C THR A 75 7.72 -19.16 3.76
N ARG A 76 9.05 -19.06 3.89
CA ARG A 76 9.91 -20.07 4.50
C ARG A 76 10.19 -19.77 5.97
N SER A 77 9.76 -18.63 6.46
CA SER A 77 9.93 -18.21 7.84
C SER A 77 9.06 -19.05 8.79
N GLU A 78 9.50 -19.19 10.01
CA GLU A 78 8.67 -19.77 11.07
C GLU A 78 7.51 -18.85 11.36
N VAL A 79 6.30 -19.41 11.35
CA VAL A 79 5.06 -18.67 11.58
C VAL A 79 4.19 -19.36 12.62
N PRO A 80 3.30 -18.63 13.30
CA PRO A 80 2.36 -19.24 14.25
C PRO A 80 1.58 -20.40 13.63
N MET A 81 1.29 -21.44 14.40
CA MET A 81 0.50 -22.60 13.94
C MET A 81 -0.91 -22.22 13.46
N SER A 82 -1.43 -21.09 13.92
CA SER A 82 -2.72 -20.53 13.49
C SER A 82 -2.70 -19.95 12.05
N PHE A 83 -1.52 -19.86 11.42
CA PHE A 83 -1.40 -19.40 10.05
C PHE A 83 -1.68 -20.55 9.08
N GLY A 84 -2.84 -20.51 8.43
CA GLY A 84 -3.16 -21.38 7.31
C GLY A 84 -2.42 -21.00 6.03
N MET A 85 -2.71 -21.69 4.94
CA MET A 85 -2.02 -21.53 3.65
C MET A 85 -2.09 -20.09 3.12
N ARG A 86 -3.25 -19.42 3.22
CA ARG A 86 -3.43 -18.01 2.77
C ARG A 86 -2.57 -17.04 3.57
N HIS A 87 -2.40 -17.25 4.87
CA HIS A 87 -1.52 -16.42 5.70
C HIS A 87 -0.05 -16.60 5.33
N ARG A 88 0.37 -17.84 5.05
CA ARG A 88 1.74 -18.14 4.61
C ARG A 88 2.06 -17.54 3.26
N ALA A 89 1.11 -17.57 2.32
CA ALA A 89 1.24 -16.94 1.01
C ALA A 89 1.25 -15.41 1.13
N ALA A 90 0.41 -14.84 1.98
CA ALA A 90 0.39 -13.40 2.23
C ALA A 90 1.71 -12.89 2.81
N LEU A 91 2.27 -13.62 3.76
CA LEU A 91 3.58 -13.28 4.31
C LEU A 91 4.66 -13.41 3.24
N GLY A 92 4.69 -14.53 2.47
CA GLY A 92 5.68 -14.76 1.42
C GLY A 92 5.73 -13.65 0.39
N VAL A 93 4.59 -13.24 -0.18
CA VAL A 93 4.57 -12.12 -1.13
C VAL A 93 4.93 -10.79 -0.49
N SER A 94 4.59 -10.57 0.79
CA SER A 94 4.96 -9.34 1.52
C SER A 94 6.43 -9.27 1.92
N GLU A 95 7.15 -10.41 1.90
CA GLU A 95 8.60 -10.48 2.09
C GLU A 95 9.35 -10.10 0.79
N GLU A 96 8.75 -10.35 -0.37
CA GLU A 96 9.37 -10.18 -1.69
C GLU A 96 8.88 -8.92 -2.43
N SER A 97 7.84 -8.24 -1.92
CA SER A 97 7.25 -7.06 -2.56
C SER A 97 6.77 -6.02 -1.56
N ASP A 98 6.45 -4.83 -2.05
CA ASP A 98 5.82 -3.75 -1.29
C ASP A 98 4.28 -3.82 -1.31
N ALA A 99 3.71 -4.93 -1.78
CA ALA A 99 2.27 -5.12 -1.85
C ALA A 99 1.61 -5.08 -0.46
N ILE A 100 0.36 -4.63 -0.44
CA ILE A 100 -0.51 -4.76 0.74
C ILE A 100 -1.36 -6.00 0.55
N VAL A 101 -1.32 -6.92 1.50
CA VAL A 101 -2.07 -8.17 1.39
C VAL A 101 -3.09 -8.28 2.51
N VAL A 102 -4.35 -8.51 2.13
CA VAL A 102 -5.45 -8.71 3.09
C VAL A 102 -5.87 -10.17 3.06
N VAL A 103 -5.90 -10.78 4.23
CA VAL A 103 -6.36 -12.17 4.42
C VAL A 103 -7.60 -12.20 5.29
N VAL A 104 -8.59 -12.97 4.85
CA VAL A 104 -9.72 -13.38 5.70
C VAL A 104 -9.57 -14.86 6.00
N SER A 105 -9.52 -15.21 7.30
CA SER A 105 -9.39 -16.59 7.74
C SER A 105 -10.68 -17.38 7.52
N GLU A 106 -10.60 -18.53 6.87
CA GLU A 106 -11.73 -19.44 6.72
C GLU A 106 -12.07 -20.21 8.02
N GLU A 107 -11.15 -20.28 8.96
CA GLU A 107 -11.36 -20.96 10.24
C GLU A 107 -12.03 -20.03 11.26
N THR A 108 -11.51 -18.82 11.40
CA THR A 108 -11.91 -17.88 12.45
C THR A 108 -12.74 -16.71 11.96
N GLY A 109 -12.63 -16.35 10.67
CA GLY A 109 -13.15 -15.10 10.13
C GLY A 109 -12.28 -13.88 10.45
N ALA A 110 -11.16 -14.07 11.16
CA ALA A 110 -10.26 -12.96 11.47
C ALA A 110 -9.67 -12.34 10.20
N ILE A 111 -9.56 -11.01 10.20
CA ILE A 111 -8.97 -10.25 9.09
C ILE A 111 -7.57 -9.83 9.49
N SER A 112 -6.60 -10.08 8.60
CA SER A 112 -5.20 -9.73 8.80
C SER A 112 -4.68 -8.95 7.59
N VAL A 113 -3.78 -7.99 7.84
CA VAL A 113 -3.08 -7.23 6.80
C VAL A 113 -1.59 -7.52 6.91
N PHE A 114 -0.97 -7.84 5.77
CA PHE A 114 0.47 -8.07 5.63
C PHE A 114 1.07 -6.98 4.74
N HIS A 115 2.22 -6.46 5.14
CA HIS A 115 2.99 -5.49 4.37
C HIS A 115 4.43 -5.45 4.88
N ASN A 116 5.43 -5.48 3.97
CA ASN A 116 6.85 -5.46 4.31
C ASN A 116 7.22 -6.49 5.41
N ALA A 117 6.84 -7.74 5.21
CA ALA A 117 7.06 -8.86 6.15
C ALA A 117 6.46 -8.67 7.56
N LYS A 118 5.57 -7.71 7.74
CA LYS A 118 4.86 -7.45 9.00
C LYS A 118 3.40 -7.82 8.88
N VAL A 119 2.79 -8.27 9.99
CA VAL A 119 1.38 -8.62 10.07
C VAL A 119 0.66 -7.84 11.15
N ARG A 120 -0.54 -7.37 10.83
CA ARG A 120 -1.53 -6.91 11.80
C ARG A 120 -2.76 -7.79 11.69
N ALA A 121 -3.04 -8.55 12.73
CA ALA A 121 -4.11 -9.56 12.76
C ALA A 121 -5.30 -9.12 13.62
N GLY A 122 -6.48 -9.69 13.34
CA GLY A 122 -7.68 -9.48 14.14
C GLY A 122 -8.31 -8.10 13.97
N LEU A 123 -8.20 -7.50 12.79
CA LEU A 123 -8.65 -6.14 12.53
C LEU A 123 -10.18 -6.06 12.41
N SER A 124 -10.76 -5.08 13.12
CA SER A 124 -12.12 -4.60 12.90
C SER A 124 -12.26 -3.82 11.58
N ALA A 125 -13.49 -3.53 11.16
CA ALA A 125 -13.76 -2.73 9.96
C ALA A 125 -13.05 -1.36 9.98
N THR A 126 -13.10 -0.69 11.14
CA THR A 126 -12.49 0.62 11.32
C THR A 126 -10.96 0.55 11.25
N GLU A 127 -10.37 -0.45 11.92
CA GLU A 127 -8.92 -0.66 11.91
C GLU A 127 -8.41 -1.07 10.54
N LEU A 128 -9.12 -1.97 9.83
CA LEU A 128 -8.78 -2.34 8.46
C LEU A 128 -8.79 -1.12 7.53
N LYS A 129 -9.84 -0.28 7.63
CA LYS A 129 -9.94 0.95 6.84
C LYS A 129 -8.79 1.90 7.15
N ALA A 130 -8.51 2.14 8.43
CA ALA A 130 -7.44 3.02 8.87
C ALA A 130 -6.07 2.52 8.40
N GLU A 131 -5.82 1.20 8.50
CA GLU A 131 -4.56 0.59 8.06
C GLU A 131 -4.35 0.70 6.55
N LEU A 132 -5.39 0.42 5.76
CA LEU A 132 -5.31 0.56 4.30
C LEU A 132 -5.07 2.02 3.88
N ILE A 133 -5.70 3.00 4.55
CA ILE A 133 -5.46 4.42 4.28
C ILE A 133 -4.03 4.80 4.67
N ARG A 134 -3.55 4.39 5.85
CA ARG A 134 -2.19 4.67 6.33
C ARG A 134 -1.15 4.16 5.34
N LEU A 135 -1.22 2.89 4.97
CA LEU A 135 -0.28 2.27 4.04
C LEU A 135 -0.31 2.95 2.67
N ASN A 136 -1.50 3.33 2.18
CA ASN A 136 -1.62 4.05 0.92
C ASN A 136 -1.03 5.48 0.97
N SER A 137 -1.12 6.15 2.12
CA SER A 137 -0.59 7.52 2.31
C SER A 137 0.93 7.54 2.44
N GLU A 138 1.55 6.49 2.99
CA GLU A 138 3.00 6.36 3.07
C GLU A 138 3.67 6.33 1.68
N GLU A 139 2.96 5.89 0.67
CA GLU A 139 3.41 5.90 -0.72
C GLU A 139 3.55 7.32 -1.26
N GLN A 140 2.55 8.18 -1.01
CA GLN A 140 2.50 9.55 -1.54
C GLN A 140 3.57 10.45 -0.93
N GLN A 141 4.01 10.18 0.31
CA GLN A 141 5.06 10.98 0.98
C GLN A 141 6.47 10.65 0.47
N THR A 142 6.68 9.45 -0.08
CA THR A 142 7.98 9.06 -0.66
C THR A 142 8.19 9.64 -2.06
N GLU A 143 7.16 10.22 -2.68
CA GLU A 143 7.22 10.81 -4.02
C GLU A 143 7.47 12.32 -4.04
N GLN A 144 7.45 13.01 -2.88
CA GLN A 144 7.81 14.43 -2.82
C GLN A 144 9.33 14.59 -2.72
N PRO A 145 10.00 15.21 -3.72
CA PRO A 145 11.42 15.55 -3.58
C PRO A 145 11.60 16.55 -2.43
N PRO A 146 12.73 16.53 -1.72
CA PRO A 146 12.99 17.46 -0.62
C PRO A 146 12.89 18.90 -1.14
N GLN A 147 11.98 19.66 -0.57
CA GLN A 147 11.90 21.09 -0.83
C GLN A 147 13.21 21.72 -0.39
N GLN A 148 13.99 22.24 -1.34
CA GLN A 148 15.15 23.06 -1.07
C GLN A 148 14.69 24.29 -0.28
N GLN A 149 15.04 24.32 1.00
CA GLN A 149 14.97 25.54 1.78
C GLN A 149 16.01 26.48 1.17
N SER A 150 15.54 27.49 0.45
CA SER A 150 16.36 28.63 0.03
C SER A 150 16.74 29.39 1.29
N GLU A 151 17.99 29.25 1.72
CA GLU A 151 18.62 30.15 2.67
C GLU A 151 18.58 31.57 2.10
N VAL A 152 17.77 32.40 2.70
CA VAL A 152 17.87 33.86 2.53
C VAL A 152 19.06 34.29 3.35
N ALA A 153 20.19 34.49 2.69
CA ALA A 153 21.36 35.11 3.32
C ALA A 153 21.05 36.60 3.57
N ASP A 154 20.89 36.90 4.86
CA ASP A 154 20.82 38.24 5.40
C ASP A 154 22.25 38.84 5.38
N THR A 155 22.50 39.80 4.47
CA THR A 155 23.71 40.59 4.51
C THR A 155 23.38 41.94 5.08
N THR A 156 23.42 42.05 6.42
CA THR A 156 23.66 43.30 7.10
C THR A 156 25.19 43.57 7.11
N SER A 157 25.64 44.59 6.46
CA SER A 157 26.91 45.17 6.74
C SER A 157 26.76 46.66 6.97
N SER A 158 27.11 47.01 8.15
CA SER A 158 27.21 48.35 8.74
C SER A 158 28.41 49.14 8.21
N GLY A 159 28.24 50.44 8.18
CA GLY A 159 29.21 51.36 8.77
C GLY A 159 30.27 51.96 7.86
N GLY A 160 30.32 53.24 7.88
CA GLY A 160 31.53 54.00 7.61
C GLY A 160 31.28 55.36 7.00
N ALA A 161 31.13 56.34 7.89
CA ALA A 161 31.22 57.76 7.58
C ALA A 161 32.61 58.14 7.11
N THR A 162 32.71 59.11 6.24
CA THR A 162 33.60 60.29 6.47
C THR A 162 33.37 61.34 5.37
N GLU A 163 33.33 62.53 5.89
CA GLU A 163 33.31 63.86 5.30
C GLU A 163 34.37 64.08 4.20
N ASN A 164 34.14 64.94 3.24
CA ASN A 164 34.63 66.33 3.14
C ASN A 164 34.43 66.92 1.76
N GLU A 165 33.81 68.04 1.78
CA GLU A 165 34.18 69.38 1.29
C GLU A 165 34.64 69.55 -0.16
N SER A 166 34.02 70.55 -0.64
CA SER A 166 34.44 71.72 -1.41
C SER A 166 34.31 71.66 -2.91
N GLU A 167 33.55 72.53 -3.31
CA GLU A 167 33.77 73.81 -3.95
C GLU A 167 33.76 73.83 -5.48
N SER A 168 32.91 74.64 -5.88
CA SER A 168 33.04 75.76 -6.79
C SER A 168 32.86 75.57 -8.31
N ALA A 169 31.89 76.31 -8.71
CA ALA A 169 31.93 77.32 -9.80
C ALA A 169 31.98 76.81 -11.24
N ASP A 170 31.05 77.17 -11.90
CA ASP A 170 30.84 78.31 -12.80
C ASP A 170 30.73 77.92 -14.27
N ASN A 171 29.75 78.51 -14.81
CA ASN A 171 29.69 79.20 -16.07
C ASN A 171 29.46 78.46 -17.43
N ARG A 172 28.41 78.84 -17.91
CA ARG A 172 27.95 79.03 -19.29
C ARG A 172 27.06 77.97 -19.88
#